data_d37fbe96ce4e192e6dd3f94b1090c61f
#
_entry.id   d37fbe96ce4e192e6dd3f94b1090c61f
#
_cell.length_a   1.000
_cell.length_b   1.000
_cell.length_c   1.000
_cell.angle_alpha   90.00
_cell.angle_beta   90.00
_cell.angle_gamma   90.00
#
_symmetry.space_group_name_H-M   'P 1'
#
loop_
_entity.id
_entity.type
_entity.pdbx_description
1 polymer ?
#
loop_
_entity_poly.entity_id
_entity_poly.type
_entity_poly.pdbx_seq_one_letter_code
_entity_poly.pdbx_strand_id
1 'polypeptide(L)'
;MSKSVSRLKSMKKVADKIDHSSKLRTDIPAGMAAAGPPLGPMLGQRNINIAAFCKDFNERTANIKPGIPLPTRVKVNPDRSYQLVIHQPPSSFFLKQAAGVTRGAMEPIREICGKVTLKHIYEIAKIKSQDPPLEWKSLKDICTMLIATARTCGIEVVKELNAKEYEEFLQHRKSVVEEQKKLLQEKREAKMLRTA
;
A
#
# COMPACT_ATOMS: atom_id res chain seq x y z
N MET A 1 -44.89 30.41 11.17
CA MET A 1 -44.49 28.99 10.83
C MET A 1 -43.70 28.79 9.54
N SER A 2 -43.55 29.79 8.65
CA SER A 2 -42.91 29.58 7.33
C SER A 2 -41.36 29.57 7.34
N LYS A 3 -40.71 30.29 8.26
CA LYS A 3 -39.21 30.35 8.34
C LYS A 3 -38.53 29.07 8.81
N SER A 4 -39.18 28.29 9.69
CA SER A 4 -38.62 27.02 10.17
C SER A 4 -38.66 25.92 9.10
N VAL A 5 -39.71 25.88 8.30
CA VAL A 5 -39.90 24.89 7.21
C VAL A 5 -38.93 25.15 6.06
N SER A 6 -38.66 26.43 5.74
CA SER A 6 -37.68 26.79 4.70
C SER A 6 -36.25 26.44 5.13
N ARG A 7 -35.93 26.61 6.43
CA ARG A 7 -34.63 26.25 6.99
C ARG A 7 -34.40 24.72 7.00
N LEU A 8 -35.43 23.94 7.33
CA LEU A 8 -35.40 22.47 7.24
C LEU A 8 -35.24 21.98 5.80
N LYS A 9 -35.93 22.61 4.83
CA LYS A 9 -35.76 22.30 3.40
C LYS A 9 -34.37 22.64 2.87
N SER A 10 -33.76 23.74 3.33
CA SER A 10 -32.39 24.10 2.96
C SER A 10 -31.36 23.16 3.59
N MET A 11 -31.55 22.74 4.85
CA MET A 11 -30.70 21.73 5.50
C MET A 11 -30.85 20.36 4.82
N LYS A 12 -32.06 19.98 4.40
CA LYS A 12 -32.27 18.75 3.65
C LYS A 12 -31.60 18.78 2.28
N LYS A 13 -31.65 19.91 1.56
CA LYS A 13 -30.92 20.11 0.31
C LYS A 13 -29.40 20.07 0.46
N VAL A 14 -28.85 20.48 1.60
CA VAL A 14 -27.42 20.36 1.91
C VAL A 14 -27.07 18.93 2.29
N ALA A 15 -27.92 18.22 3.03
CA ALA A 15 -27.73 16.81 3.35
C ALA A 15 -27.81 15.91 2.10
N ASP A 16 -28.72 16.19 1.17
CA ASP A 16 -28.84 15.48 -0.10
C ASP A 16 -27.62 15.70 -1.06
N LYS A 17 -26.77 16.69 -0.80
CA LYS A 17 -25.52 16.96 -1.52
C LYS A 17 -24.29 16.26 -0.93
N ILE A 18 -24.42 15.57 0.20
CA ILE A 18 -23.32 14.76 0.75
C ILE A 18 -23.17 13.55 -0.17
N ASP A 19 -22.15 13.59 -1.00
CA ASP A 19 -21.81 12.48 -1.87
C ASP A 19 -21.28 11.32 -1.03
N HIS A 20 -22.09 10.29 -0.87
CA HIS A 20 -21.76 9.04 -0.21
C HIS A 20 -21.05 8.06 -1.16
N SER A 21 -20.58 8.50 -2.32
CA SER A 21 -19.87 7.65 -3.26
C SER A 21 -18.65 7.02 -2.59
N SER A 22 -18.48 5.72 -2.78
CA SER A 22 -17.35 4.99 -2.24
C SER A 22 -16.03 5.54 -2.80
N LYS A 23 -15.13 5.97 -1.91
CA LYS A 23 -13.79 6.42 -2.30
C LYS A 23 -13.06 5.27 -3.00
N LEU A 24 -12.52 5.55 -4.18
CA LEU A 24 -11.63 4.62 -4.85
C LEU A 24 -10.32 4.53 -4.05
N ARG A 25 -9.90 3.31 -3.74
CA ARG A 25 -8.61 3.01 -3.09
C ARG A 25 -7.87 2.04 -3.99
N THR A 26 -6.67 2.38 -4.37
CA THR A 26 -5.83 1.54 -5.23
C THR A 26 -4.36 1.87 -5.00
N ASP A 27 -3.49 0.89 -5.22
CA ASP A 27 -2.05 1.09 -5.22
C ASP A 27 -1.59 1.27 -6.67
N ILE A 28 -1.00 2.41 -6.96
CA ILE A 28 -0.53 2.75 -8.30
C ILE A 28 1.00 2.92 -8.22
N PRO A 29 1.77 2.27 -9.10
CA PRO A 29 3.21 2.47 -9.14
C PRO A 29 3.55 3.89 -9.59
N ALA A 30 4.49 4.54 -8.89
CA ALA A 30 4.93 5.91 -9.18
C ALA A 30 5.41 6.04 -10.62
N GLY A 31 4.98 7.10 -11.31
CA GLY A 31 5.37 7.41 -12.69
C GLY A 31 4.89 6.41 -13.75
N MET A 32 4.12 5.39 -13.38
CA MET A 32 3.71 4.29 -14.27
C MET A 32 2.17 4.13 -14.35
N ALA A 33 1.41 5.16 -14.04
CA ALA A 33 -0.04 5.10 -14.21
C ALA A 33 -0.38 5.01 -15.70
N ALA A 34 -1.11 3.97 -16.09
CA ALA A 34 -1.54 3.68 -17.45
C ALA A 34 -3.04 3.34 -17.51
N ALA A 35 -3.64 3.53 -18.68
CA ALA A 35 -5.06 3.26 -18.90
C ALA A 35 -5.45 1.77 -18.89
N GLY A 36 -4.48 0.87 -18.73
CA GLY A 36 -4.68 -0.57 -18.68
C GLY A 36 -5.34 -1.06 -17.38
N PRO A 37 -5.73 -2.35 -17.33
CA PRO A 37 -6.21 -2.99 -16.10
C PRO A 37 -5.12 -2.97 -15.01
N PRO A 38 -5.46 -2.77 -13.72
CA PRO A 38 -6.82 -2.65 -13.18
C PRO A 38 -7.38 -1.22 -13.17
N LEU A 39 -6.56 -0.20 -13.43
CA LEU A 39 -6.87 1.21 -13.20
C LEU A 39 -7.95 1.74 -14.16
N GLY A 40 -7.86 1.39 -15.44
CA GLY A 40 -8.81 1.86 -16.47
C GLY A 40 -10.27 1.54 -16.15
N PRO A 41 -10.64 0.28 -15.93
CA PRO A 41 -12.00 -0.10 -15.55
C PRO A 41 -12.48 0.58 -14.27
N MET A 42 -11.62 0.71 -13.26
CA MET A 42 -11.97 1.31 -11.98
C MET A 42 -12.29 2.81 -12.10
N LEU A 43 -11.57 3.53 -12.93
CA LEU A 43 -11.81 4.95 -13.23
C LEU A 43 -12.99 5.14 -14.18
N GLY A 44 -13.13 4.27 -15.19
CA GLY A 44 -14.21 4.31 -16.16
C GLY A 44 -15.58 4.13 -15.52
N GLN A 45 -15.74 3.21 -14.57
CA GLN A 45 -16.97 3.04 -13.77
C GLN A 45 -17.40 4.31 -13.01
N ARG A 46 -16.47 5.24 -12.79
CA ARG A 46 -16.71 6.51 -12.09
C ARG A 46 -16.76 7.72 -13.01
N ASN A 47 -16.79 7.48 -14.33
CA ASN A 47 -16.83 8.52 -15.37
C ASN A 47 -15.66 9.54 -15.26
N ILE A 48 -14.48 9.12 -14.78
CA ILE A 48 -13.28 9.93 -14.74
C ILE A 48 -12.55 9.81 -16.08
N ASN A 49 -12.01 10.92 -16.58
CA ASN A 49 -11.13 10.89 -17.75
C ASN A 49 -9.80 10.20 -17.39
N ILE A 50 -9.61 8.98 -17.89
CA ILE A 50 -8.47 8.10 -17.55
C ILE A 50 -7.15 8.73 -18.00
N ALA A 51 -7.09 9.31 -19.20
CA ALA A 51 -5.86 9.89 -19.73
C ALA A 51 -5.41 11.11 -18.91
N ALA A 52 -6.34 12.00 -18.56
CA ALA A 52 -6.06 13.16 -17.72
C ALA A 52 -5.61 12.75 -16.31
N PHE A 53 -6.25 11.73 -15.73
CA PHE A 53 -5.88 11.19 -14.43
C PHE A 53 -4.47 10.59 -14.43
N CYS A 54 -4.12 9.76 -15.41
CA CYS A 54 -2.80 9.16 -15.52
C CYS A 54 -1.71 10.23 -15.66
N LYS A 55 -1.96 11.27 -16.45
CA LYS A 55 -1.03 12.39 -16.63
C LYS A 55 -0.82 13.15 -15.31
N ASP A 56 -1.90 13.57 -14.64
CA ASP A 56 -1.85 14.29 -13.35
C ASP A 56 -1.14 13.45 -12.27
N PHE A 57 -1.44 12.15 -12.19
CA PHE A 57 -0.77 11.26 -11.23
C PHE A 57 0.74 11.12 -11.53
N ASN A 58 1.13 10.90 -12.78
CA ASN A 58 2.53 10.75 -13.15
C ASN A 58 3.32 12.05 -12.94
N GLU A 59 2.73 13.22 -13.21
CA GLU A 59 3.32 14.52 -12.92
C GLU A 59 3.54 14.73 -11.40
N ARG A 60 2.55 14.41 -10.57
CA ARG A 60 2.66 14.53 -9.10
C ARG A 60 3.66 13.55 -8.48
N THR A 61 3.92 12.42 -9.13
CA THR A 61 4.84 11.38 -8.64
C THR A 61 6.21 11.41 -9.34
N ALA A 62 6.50 12.43 -10.16
CA ALA A 62 7.76 12.55 -10.90
C ALA A 62 9.00 12.58 -10.00
N ASN A 63 8.87 13.08 -8.77
CA ASN A 63 9.96 13.14 -7.77
C ASN A 63 10.23 11.80 -7.07
N ILE A 64 9.39 10.80 -7.29
CA ILE A 64 9.50 9.48 -6.64
C ILE A 64 10.09 8.51 -7.65
N LYS A 65 10.98 7.61 -7.19
CA LYS A 65 11.54 6.56 -8.03
C LYS A 65 10.42 5.75 -8.69
N PRO A 66 10.44 5.58 -10.03
CA PRO A 66 9.38 4.87 -10.74
C PRO A 66 9.25 3.42 -10.27
N GLY A 67 8.01 2.92 -10.26
CA GLY A 67 7.69 1.56 -9.84
C GLY A 67 7.44 1.38 -8.33
N ILE A 68 7.66 2.39 -7.50
CA ILE A 68 7.29 2.32 -6.07
C ILE A 68 5.78 2.33 -5.93
N PRO A 69 5.15 1.34 -5.24
CA PRO A 69 3.70 1.32 -5.04
C PRO A 69 3.27 2.47 -4.12
N LEU A 70 2.34 3.29 -4.60
CA LEU A 70 1.78 4.41 -3.85
C LEU A 70 0.29 4.16 -3.60
N PRO A 71 -0.13 3.98 -2.34
CA PRO A 71 -1.53 3.91 -2.00
C PRO A 71 -2.20 5.23 -2.32
N THR A 72 -3.22 5.18 -3.17
CA THR A 72 -3.94 6.37 -3.61
C THR A 72 -5.41 6.30 -3.22
N ARG A 73 -5.96 7.45 -2.90
CA ARG A 73 -7.38 7.63 -2.63
C ARG A 73 -7.93 8.69 -3.58
N VAL A 74 -8.94 8.30 -4.32
CA VAL A 74 -9.63 9.21 -5.24
C VAL A 74 -11.06 9.39 -4.77
N LYS A 75 -11.46 10.61 -4.51
CA LYS A 75 -12.85 10.99 -4.24
C LYS A 75 -13.38 11.69 -5.48
N VAL A 76 -14.46 11.18 -6.05
CA VAL A 76 -15.12 11.76 -7.21
C VAL A 76 -16.19 12.73 -6.73
N ASN A 77 -16.25 13.90 -7.34
CA ASN A 77 -17.30 14.88 -7.10
C ASN A 77 -18.43 14.69 -8.14
N PRO A 78 -19.65 15.22 -7.88
CA PRO A 78 -20.75 15.16 -8.82
C PRO A 78 -20.44 15.79 -10.19
N ASP A 79 -19.53 16.76 -10.22
CA ASP A 79 -19.10 17.49 -11.42
C ASP A 79 -18.09 16.71 -12.28
N ARG A 80 -17.88 15.41 -12.00
CA ARG A 80 -16.86 14.55 -12.62
C ARG A 80 -15.42 15.00 -12.35
N SER A 81 -15.20 16.01 -11.53
CA SER A 81 -13.89 16.33 -10.98
C SER A 81 -13.50 15.31 -9.91
N TYR A 82 -12.22 15.19 -9.61
CA TYR A 82 -11.75 14.27 -8.59
C TYR A 82 -10.75 14.96 -7.66
N GLN A 83 -10.72 14.47 -6.43
CA GLN A 83 -9.69 14.80 -5.44
C GLN A 83 -8.77 13.61 -5.31
N LEU A 84 -7.50 13.80 -5.63
CA LEU A 84 -6.46 12.79 -5.57
C LEU A 84 -5.61 12.99 -4.32
N VAL A 85 -5.54 11.97 -3.46
CA VAL A 85 -4.65 11.94 -2.29
C VAL A 85 -3.68 10.79 -2.49
N ILE A 86 -2.40 11.10 -2.56
CA ILE A 86 -1.31 10.14 -2.70
C ILE A 86 -0.67 9.97 -1.33
N HIS A 87 -0.57 8.73 -0.86
CA HIS A 87 0.05 8.38 0.42
C HIS A 87 1.49 7.90 0.23
N GLN A 88 2.26 7.93 1.31
CA GLN A 88 3.58 7.31 1.37
C GLN A 88 3.48 5.80 1.11
N PRO A 89 4.53 5.18 0.54
CA PRO A 89 4.54 3.75 0.25
C PRO A 89 4.07 2.88 1.43
N PRO A 90 3.51 1.68 1.17
CA PRO A 90 3.02 0.80 2.23
C PRO A 90 4.13 0.45 3.23
N SER A 91 3.79 0.30 4.50
CA SER A 91 4.75 -0.08 5.55
C SER A 91 5.49 -1.38 5.22
N SER A 92 4.79 -2.35 4.62
CA SER A 92 5.39 -3.61 4.16
C SER A 92 6.44 -3.43 3.06
N PHE A 93 6.32 -2.40 2.22
CA PHE A 93 7.34 -2.06 1.22
C PHE A 93 8.63 -1.60 1.89
N PHE A 94 8.55 -0.63 2.80
CA PHE A 94 9.71 -0.13 3.54
C PHE A 94 10.38 -1.21 4.37
N LEU A 95 9.60 -2.03 5.08
CA LEU A 95 10.11 -3.12 5.90
C LEU A 95 10.86 -4.17 5.07
N LYS A 96 10.32 -4.56 3.91
CA LYS A 96 10.99 -5.49 3.00
C LYS A 96 12.27 -4.88 2.42
N GLN A 97 12.24 -3.61 2.06
CA GLN A 97 13.41 -2.89 1.55
C GLN A 97 14.51 -2.78 2.61
N ALA A 98 14.16 -2.42 3.86
CA ALA A 98 15.10 -2.33 4.98
C ALA A 98 15.71 -3.69 5.34
N ALA A 99 14.94 -4.78 5.18
CA ALA A 99 15.42 -6.15 5.38
C ALA A 99 16.16 -6.72 4.15
N GLY A 100 16.27 -6.01 3.03
CA GLY A 100 16.92 -6.50 1.82
C GLY A 100 16.22 -7.70 1.16
N VAL A 101 14.91 -7.88 1.39
CA VAL A 101 14.15 -9.03 0.90
C VAL A 101 13.13 -8.62 -0.16
N THR A 102 13.00 -9.42 -1.22
CA THR A 102 12.08 -9.14 -2.32
C THR A 102 10.63 -9.50 -1.99
N ARG A 103 10.43 -10.53 -1.16
CA ARG A 103 9.11 -10.97 -0.72
C ARG A 103 9.09 -11.29 0.77
N GLY A 104 7.91 -11.22 1.38
CA GLY A 104 7.67 -11.67 2.76
C GLY A 104 7.70 -13.19 2.90
N ALA A 105 7.55 -13.68 4.13
CA ALA A 105 7.44 -15.09 4.44
C ALA A 105 6.18 -15.72 3.84
N MET A 106 6.25 -16.99 3.51
CA MET A 106 5.11 -17.74 3.05
C MET A 106 4.21 -18.15 4.24
N GLU A 107 4.82 -18.46 5.38
CA GLU A 107 4.17 -18.72 6.65
C GLU A 107 4.78 -17.84 7.75
N PRO A 108 4.24 -16.61 7.98
CA PRO A 108 4.90 -15.58 8.79
C PRO A 108 5.20 -15.97 10.25
N ILE A 109 4.47 -16.95 10.81
CA ILE A 109 4.67 -17.40 12.19
C ILE A 109 5.83 -18.39 12.29
N ARG A 110 6.04 -19.20 11.24
CA ARG A 110 7.02 -20.31 11.22
C ARG A 110 8.31 -19.95 10.51
N GLU A 111 8.26 -18.97 9.64
CA GLU A 111 9.34 -18.62 8.74
C GLU A 111 9.76 -17.16 8.94
N ILE A 112 11.05 -16.93 9.18
CA ILE A 112 11.65 -15.60 9.21
C ILE A 112 12.23 -15.35 7.83
N CYS A 113 11.75 -14.29 7.15
CA CYS A 113 12.23 -13.93 5.82
C CYS A 113 13.33 -12.88 5.84
N GLY A 114 13.43 -12.10 6.91
CA GLY A 114 14.42 -11.04 7.05
C GLY A 114 14.48 -10.48 8.47
N LYS A 115 15.50 -9.68 8.75
CA LYS A 115 15.68 -9.02 10.05
C LYS A 115 15.84 -7.53 9.86
N VAL A 116 15.30 -6.74 10.78
CA VAL A 116 15.45 -5.27 10.83
C VAL A 116 15.77 -4.83 12.25
N THR A 117 16.47 -3.71 12.39
CA THR A 117 16.77 -3.14 13.72
C THR A 117 15.68 -2.15 14.14
N LEU A 118 15.61 -1.84 15.43
CA LEU A 118 14.75 -0.79 15.95
C LEU A 118 15.05 0.58 15.34
N LYS A 119 16.30 0.85 14.94
CA LYS A 119 16.69 2.08 14.25
C LYS A 119 16.00 2.19 12.88
N HIS A 120 15.96 1.09 12.11
CA HIS A 120 15.24 1.05 10.84
C HIS A 120 13.74 1.31 11.04
N ILE A 121 13.12 0.70 12.07
CA ILE A 121 11.70 0.94 12.39
C ILE A 121 11.45 2.42 12.70
N TYR A 122 12.33 3.06 13.46
CA TYR A 122 12.21 4.47 13.81
C TYR A 122 12.28 5.40 12.59
N GLU A 123 13.24 5.16 11.67
CA GLU A 123 13.35 5.95 10.44
C GLU A 123 12.12 5.76 9.52
N ILE A 124 11.63 4.52 9.40
CA ILE A 124 10.39 4.26 8.66
C ILE A 124 9.20 4.97 9.33
N ALA A 125 9.14 5.00 10.67
CA ALA A 125 8.08 5.68 11.41
C ALA A 125 8.08 7.20 11.12
N LYS A 126 9.25 7.83 11.03
CA LYS A 126 9.37 9.25 10.65
C LYS A 126 8.78 9.52 9.25
N ILE A 127 9.09 8.67 8.28
CA ILE A 127 8.54 8.80 6.93
C ILE A 127 7.02 8.64 6.96
N LYS A 128 6.54 7.62 7.67
CA LYS A 128 5.10 7.31 7.76
C LYS A 128 4.30 8.33 8.59
N SER A 129 4.92 9.04 9.52
CA SER A 129 4.24 10.09 10.29
C SER A 129 3.79 11.28 9.43
N GLN A 130 4.36 11.44 8.24
CA GLN A 130 3.95 12.48 7.28
C GLN A 130 2.66 12.13 6.53
N ASP A 131 2.17 10.89 6.64
CA ASP A 131 0.91 10.47 6.02
C ASP A 131 -0.30 11.07 6.77
N PRO A 132 -1.27 11.68 6.07
CA PRO A 132 -2.45 12.28 6.70
C PRO A 132 -3.19 11.37 7.69
N PRO A 133 -3.34 10.04 7.45
CA PRO A 133 -4.00 9.14 8.42
C PRO A 133 -3.20 8.91 9.71
N LEU A 134 -1.90 9.22 9.74
CA LEU A 134 -1.01 8.95 10.87
C LEU A 134 -0.55 10.24 11.59
N GLU A 135 -0.92 11.40 11.06
CA GLU A 135 -0.54 12.71 11.61
C GLU A 135 -0.92 12.88 13.10
N TRP A 136 -2.05 12.29 13.51
CA TRP A 136 -2.56 12.36 14.89
C TRP A 136 -1.97 11.29 15.82
N LYS A 137 -1.07 10.42 15.34
CA LYS A 137 -0.48 9.35 16.14
C LYS A 137 0.91 9.71 16.62
N SER A 138 1.24 9.27 17.86
CA SER A 138 2.59 9.41 18.36
C SER A 138 3.58 8.54 17.57
N LEU A 139 4.84 8.95 17.45
CA LEU A 139 5.88 8.14 16.82
C LEU A 139 6.01 6.76 17.48
N LYS A 140 5.80 6.67 18.80
CA LYS A 140 5.81 5.41 19.54
C LYS A 140 4.72 4.45 19.04
N ASP A 141 3.51 4.98 18.85
CA ASP A 141 2.38 4.16 18.36
C ASP A 141 2.63 3.70 16.91
N ILE A 142 3.19 4.58 16.06
CA ILE A 142 3.58 4.22 14.70
C ILE A 142 4.65 3.12 14.70
N CYS A 143 5.67 3.22 15.54
CA CYS A 143 6.68 2.16 15.69
C CYS A 143 6.05 0.84 16.14
N THR A 144 5.12 0.86 17.09
CA THR A 144 4.41 -0.35 17.54
C THR A 144 3.60 -0.98 16.41
N MET A 145 2.93 -0.16 15.60
CA MET A 145 2.22 -0.63 14.40
C MET A 145 3.16 -1.24 13.36
N LEU A 146 4.33 -0.65 13.17
CA LEU A 146 5.35 -1.17 12.23
C LEU A 146 5.92 -2.50 12.70
N ILE A 147 6.17 -2.67 14.01
CA ILE A 147 6.62 -3.94 14.60
C ILE A 147 5.58 -5.04 14.38
N ALA A 148 4.30 -4.73 14.60
CA ALA A 148 3.21 -5.67 14.31
C ALA A 148 3.15 -6.05 12.83
N THR A 149 3.32 -5.05 11.93
CA THR A 149 3.37 -5.29 10.48
C THR A 149 4.60 -6.11 10.08
N ALA A 150 5.77 -5.88 10.69
CA ALA A 150 6.97 -6.68 10.45
C ALA A 150 6.73 -8.16 10.78
N ARG A 151 6.11 -8.45 11.93
CA ARG A 151 5.73 -9.81 12.33
C ARG A 151 4.82 -10.48 11.30
N THR A 152 3.81 -9.77 10.77
CA THR A 152 2.91 -10.32 9.74
C THR A 152 3.59 -10.54 8.40
N CYS A 153 4.69 -9.85 8.12
CA CYS A 153 5.52 -10.07 6.94
C CYS A 153 6.56 -11.19 7.14
N GLY A 154 6.72 -11.71 8.37
CA GLY A 154 7.79 -12.65 8.72
C GLY A 154 9.16 -11.98 8.88
N ILE A 155 9.19 -10.68 9.23
CA ILE A 155 10.42 -9.93 9.48
C ILE A 155 10.61 -9.81 10.99
N GLU A 156 11.76 -10.29 11.47
CA GLU A 156 12.15 -10.22 12.88
C GLU A 156 12.75 -8.85 13.20
N VAL A 157 12.34 -8.25 14.33
CA VAL A 157 12.89 -6.99 14.82
C VAL A 157 13.93 -7.30 15.92
N VAL A 158 15.18 -6.94 15.65
CA VAL A 158 16.33 -7.19 16.53
C VAL A 158 16.90 -5.88 17.07
N LYS A 159 17.64 -5.94 18.18
CA LYS A 159 18.31 -4.76 18.74
C LYS A 159 19.54 -4.39 17.92
N GLU A 160 20.36 -5.38 17.62
CA GLU A 160 21.62 -5.24 16.87
C GLU A 160 21.64 -6.27 15.74
N LEU A 161 22.26 -5.92 14.63
CA LEU A 161 22.39 -6.77 13.46
C LEU A 161 23.87 -6.82 13.06
N ASN A 162 24.42 -8.03 13.06
CA ASN A 162 25.76 -8.26 12.57
C ASN A 162 25.71 -8.45 11.04
N ALA A 163 26.48 -7.64 10.30
CA ALA A 163 26.43 -7.63 8.84
C ALA A 163 26.83 -8.99 8.22
N LYS A 164 27.87 -9.65 8.77
CA LYS A 164 28.36 -10.94 8.22
C LYS A 164 27.33 -12.05 8.41
N GLU A 165 26.83 -12.22 9.64
CA GLU A 165 25.80 -13.23 9.95
C GLU A 165 24.51 -13.00 9.15
N TYR A 166 24.19 -11.73 8.90
CA TYR A 166 22.99 -11.40 8.13
C TYR A 166 23.17 -11.69 6.63
N GLU A 167 24.35 -11.49 6.09
CA GLU A 167 24.67 -11.85 4.72
C GLU A 167 24.53 -13.36 4.49
N GLU A 168 25.09 -14.19 5.37
CA GLU A 168 24.95 -15.65 5.35
C GLU A 168 23.46 -16.07 5.43
N PHE A 169 22.72 -15.43 6.34
CA PHE A 169 21.27 -15.65 6.44
C PHE A 169 20.54 -15.34 5.14
N LEU A 170 20.86 -14.24 4.48
CA LEU A 170 20.24 -13.84 3.20
C LEU A 170 20.59 -14.81 2.06
N GLN A 171 21.81 -15.36 2.04
CA GLN A 171 22.22 -16.38 1.05
C GLN A 171 21.42 -17.67 1.26
N HIS A 172 21.36 -18.16 2.48
CA HIS A 172 20.52 -19.31 2.83
C HIS A 172 19.05 -19.07 2.49
N ARG A 173 18.55 -17.86 2.74
CA ARG A 173 17.18 -17.46 2.41
C ARG A 173 16.88 -17.54 0.91
N LYS A 174 17.83 -17.20 0.04
CA LYS A 174 17.66 -17.31 -1.42
C LYS A 174 17.40 -18.76 -1.83
N SER A 175 18.17 -19.72 -1.31
CA SER A 175 17.97 -21.16 -1.63
C SER A 175 16.60 -21.65 -1.19
N VAL A 176 16.16 -21.30 0.03
CA VAL A 176 14.81 -21.64 0.53
C VAL A 176 13.70 -21.06 -0.36
N VAL A 177 13.87 -19.82 -0.81
CA VAL A 177 12.89 -19.17 -1.71
C VAL A 177 12.81 -19.88 -3.07
N GLU A 178 13.93 -20.37 -3.60
CA GLU A 178 13.97 -21.12 -4.85
C GLU A 178 13.29 -22.48 -4.73
N GLU A 179 13.54 -23.20 -3.64
CA GLU A 179 12.85 -24.46 -3.34
C GLU A 179 11.33 -24.27 -3.21
N GLN A 180 10.90 -23.23 -2.47
CA GLN A 180 9.49 -22.90 -2.33
C GLN A 180 8.84 -22.55 -3.68
N LYS A 181 9.55 -21.86 -4.58
CA LYS A 181 9.06 -21.57 -5.93
C LYS A 181 8.87 -22.86 -6.75
N LYS A 182 9.84 -23.79 -6.70
CA LYS A 182 9.73 -25.08 -7.38
C LYS A 182 8.52 -25.86 -6.89
N LEU A 183 8.36 -26.00 -5.58
CA LEU A 183 7.20 -26.68 -4.98
C LEU A 183 5.86 -26.06 -5.36
N LEU A 184 5.79 -24.72 -5.46
CA LEU A 184 4.59 -24.04 -5.91
C LEU A 184 4.30 -24.27 -7.38
N GLN A 185 5.33 -24.35 -8.20
CA GLN A 185 5.19 -24.65 -9.63
C GLN A 185 4.71 -26.09 -9.84
N GLU A 186 5.31 -27.05 -9.18
CA GLU A 186 4.88 -28.46 -9.22
C GLU A 186 3.42 -28.63 -8.79
N LYS A 187 3.01 -27.93 -7.72
CA LYS A 187 1.60 -27.92 -7.27
C LYS A 187 0.66 -27.33 -8.31
N ARG A 188 1.08 -26.30 -9.05
CA ARG A 188 0.27 -25.69 -10.13
C ARG A 188 0.14 -26.64 -11.31
N GLU A 189 1.23 -27.27 -11.72
CA GLU A 189 1.24 -28.26 -12.80
C GLU A 189 0.38 -29.47 -12.47
N ALA A 190 0.53 -30.02 -11.26
CA ALA A 190 -0.31 -31.13 -10.78
C ALA A 190 -1.79 -30.77 -10.72
N LYS A 191 -2.12 -29.48 -10.42
CA LYS A 191 -3.52 -29.02 -10.45
C LYS A 191 -4.05 -28.92 -11.88
N MET A 192 -3.25 -28.43 -12.83
CA MET A 192 -3.65 -28.34 -14.25
C MET A 192 -3.90 -29.74 -14.83
N LEU A 193 -3.05 -30.72 -14.51
CA LEU A 193 -3.22 -32.11 -14.96
C LEU A 193 -4.50 -32.79 -14.42
N ARG A 194 -5.00 -32.33 -13.27
CA ARG A 194 -6.27 -32.85 -12.71
C ARG A 194 -7.52 -32.21 -13.30
N THR A 195 -7.38 -31.07 -13.96
CA THR A 195 -8.49 -30.30 -14.54
C THR A 195 -8.56 -30.43 -16.06
N ALA A 196 -7.59 -31.08 -16.69
CA ALA A 196 -7.58 -31.49 -18.08
C ALA A 196 -8.14 -32.93 -18.21
#